data_0c7155c954d14a284cca56c644e40d00
#
_entry.id   0c7155c954d14a284cca56c644e40d00
#
_cell.length_a   1.000
_cell.length_b   1.000
_cell.length_c   1.000
_cell.angle_alpha   90.00
_cell.angle_beta   90.00
_cell.angle_gamma   90.00
#
_symmetry.space_group_name_H-M   'P 1'
#
loop_
_entity.id
_entity.type
_entity.pdbx_description
1 polymer ?
#
loop_
_entity_poly.entity_id
_entity_poly.type
_entity_poly.pdbx_seq_one_letter_code
_entity_poly.pdbx_strand_id
1 'polypeptide(L)'
;MTASANIFVGNELHNGTFLKTKDMDERAAELMAMVGLNMPADTLVSDIDIAGRQMLEIARAINLKSKIIILDEPTSSLSDTETEKLFNVVNELKREGVSFIFVSHRLNEVLTISDVIYVLKDGELVTKLDPKTSTEDDIVRNMVGRNYDDYYNRKRTYFGEEVFSVEHLSGTESYQLARN
;
A
#
# COMPACT_ATOMS: atom_id res chain seq x y z
N MET A 1 -3.63 19.07 -15.57
CA MET A 1 -3.33 17.99 -16.54
C MET A 1 -4.48 16.99 -16.46
N THR A 2 -4.94 16.46 -17.58
CA THR A 2 -5.99 15.43 -17.63
C THR A 2 -5.43 14.06 -17.27
N ALA A 3 -6.30 13.08 -16.92
CA ALA A 3 -5.91 11.71 -16.65
C ALA A 3 -5.20 11.08 -17.85
N SER A 4 -5.74 11.26 -19.06
CA SER A 4 -5.09 10.79 -20.30
C SER A 4 -3.70 11.39 -20.49
N ALA A 5 -3.55 12.71 -20.35
CA ALA A 5 -2.25 13.34 -20.46
C ALA A 5 -1.26 12.88 -19.40
N ASN A 6 -1.74 12.53 -18.19
CA ASN A 6 -0.90 11.98 -17.11
C ASN A 6 -0.38 10.57 -17.44
N ILE A 7 -1.25 9.69 -17.94
CA ILE A 7 -0.88 8.33 -18.34
C ILE A 7 0.19 8.33 -19.43
N PHE A 8 0.12 9.30 -20.35
CA PHE A 8 1.02 9.38 -21.51
C PHE A 8 2.22 10.30 -21.33
N VAL A 9 2.41 10.93 -20.18
CA VAL A 9 3.59 11.79 -19.94
C VAL A 9 4.89 11.04 -20.24
N GLY A 10 5.66 11.59 -21.19
CA GLY A 10 6.93 11.04 -21.63
C GLY A 10 6.82 9.84 -22.60
N ASN A 11 5.58 9.48 -23.00
CA ASN A 11 5.32 8.43 -23.97
C ASN A 11 4.09 8.77 -24.83
N GLU A 12 4.00 10.04 -25.22
CA GLU A 12 2.88 10.58 -25.99
C GLU A 12 2.83 9.96 -27.40
N LEU A 13 1.63 9.70 -27.90
CA LEU A 13 1.43 9.20 -29.25
C LEU A 13 1.48 10.35 -30.27
N HIS A 14 2.31 10.24 -31.29
CA HIS A 14 2.51 11.26 -32.30
C HIS A 14 2.17 10.82 -33.72
N ASN A 15 1.77 11.79 -34.54
CA ASN A 15 1.80 11.66 -36.00
C ASN A 15 2.66 12.82 -36.53
N GLY A 16 3.97 12.56 -36.66
CA GLY A 16 4.94 13.63 -36.95
C GLY A 16 4.99 14.64 -35.79
N THR A 17 4.64 15.90 -36.05
CA THR A 17 4.69 16.98 -35.05
C THR A 17 3.44 17.07 -34.16
N PHE A 18 2.33 16.44 -34.54
CA PHE A 18 1.05 16.54 -33.84
C PHE A 18 0.79 15.36 -32.90
N LEU A 19 0.24 15.66 -31.73
CA LEU A 19 -0.22 14.65 -30.78
C LEU A 19 -1.49 13.97 -31.28
N LYS A 20 -1.58 12.67 -31.13
CA LYS A 20 -2.78 11.86 -31.37
C LYS A 20 -3.67 11.81 -30.13
N THR A 21 -4.23 12.95 -29.77
CA THR A 21 -4.99 13.08 -28.51
C THR A 21 -6.14 12.09 -28.43
N LYS A 22 -6.87 11.88 -29.54
CA LYS A 22 -8.00 10.95 -29.56
C LYS A 22 -7.56 9.50 -29.29
N ASP A 23 -6.49 9.04 -29.94
CA ASP A 23 -5.93 7.69 -29.73
C ASP A 23 -5.44 7.54 -28.27
N MET A 24 -4.86 8.61 -27.70
CA MET A 24 -4.42 8.64 -26.30
C MET A 24 -5.61 8.54 -25.35
N ASP A 25 -6.68 9.28 -25.59
CA ASP A 25 -7.88 9.29 -24.74
C ASP A 25 -8.60 7.93 -24.76
N GLU A 26 -8.75 7.32 -25.95
CA GLU A 26 -9.31 5.97 -26.08
C GLU A 26 -8.47 4.93 -25.31
N ARG A 27 -7.16 4.96 -25.50
CA ARG A 27 -6.26 4.04 -24.80
C ARG A 27 -6.20 4.31 -23.30
N ALA A 28 -6.23 5.57 -22.86
CA ALA A 28 -6.29 5.93 -21.45
C ALA A 28 -7.56 5.39 -20.78
N ALA A 29 -8.71 5.49 -21.46
CA ALA A 29 -9.97 4.93 -20.95
C ALA A 29 -9.90 3.41 -20.73
N GLU A 30 -9.28 2.68 -21.67
CA GLU A 30 -9.05 1.23 -21.50
C GLU A 30 -8.16 0.93 -20.27
N LEU A 31 -7.04 1.65 -20.15
CA LEU A 31 -6.09 1.46 -19.05
C LEU A 31 -6.72 1.81 -17.69
N MET A 32 -7.49 2.89 -17.64
CA MET A 32 -8.24 3.28 -16.44
C MET A 32 -9.29 2.24 -16.06
N ALA A 33 -10.01 1.67 -17.03
CA ALA A 33 -10.97 0.60 -16.77
C ALA A 33 -10.29 -0.66 -16.21
N MET A 34 -9.10 -1.04 -16.71
CA MET A 34 -8.32 -2.16 -16.18
C MET A 34 -7.97 -2.00 -14.70
N VAL A 35 -7.70 -0.78 -14.25
CA VAL A 35 -7.41 -0.48 -12.84
C VAL A 35 -8.64 -0.07 -12.03
N GLY A 36 -9.84 -0.24 -12.60
CA GLY A 36 -11.10 0.04 -11.91
C GLY A 36 -11.48 1.52 -11.80
N LEU A 37 -10.85 2.40 -12.58
CA LEU A 37 -11.21 3.81 -12.68
C LEU A 37 -12.27 4.01 -13.75
N ASN A 38 -13.49 4.33 -13.33
CA ASN A 38 -14.63 4.61 -14.22
C ASN A 38 -14.87 6.12 -14.30
N MET A 39 -14.03 6.83 -15.03
CA MET A 39 -14.16 8.28 -15.24
C MET A 39 -13.73 8.66 -16.67
N PRO A 40 -14.16 9.83 -17.19
CA PRO A 40 -13.70 10.34 -18.48
C PRO A 40 -12.18 10.55 -18.52
N ALA A 41 -11.55 10.30 -19.67
CA ALA A 41 -10.11 10.46 -19.85
C ALA A 41 -9.63 11.92 -19.74
N ASP A 42 -10.52 12.88 -19.96
CA ASP A 42 -10.29 14.32 -19.83
C ASP A 42 -10.48 14.85 -18.41
N THR A 43 -10.84 13.98 -17.43
CA THR A 43 -10.93 14.36 -16.01
C THR A 43 -9.61 14.94 -15.54
N LEU A 44 -9.65 16.07 -14.82
CA LEU A 44 -8.44 16.67 -14.27
C LEU A 44 -7.92 15.84 -13.10
N VAL A 45 -6.61 15.60 -13.07
CA VAL A 45 -5.96 14.85 -11.97
C VAL A 45 -6.16 15.53 -10.61
N SER A 46 -6.36 16.87 -10.59
CA SER A 46 -6.71 17.62 -9.37
C SER A 46 -8.04 17.19 -8.76
N ASP A 47 -8.98 16.75 -9.60
CA ASP A 47 -10.36 16.42 -9.21
C ASP A 47 -10.51 14.93 -8.83
N ILE A 48 -9.43 14.14 -9.02
CA ILE A 48 -9.36 12.73 -8.65
C ILE A 48 -8.92 12.64 -7.18
N ASP A 49 -9.58 11.80 -6.39
CA ASP A 49 -9.19 11.50 -5.03
C ASP A 49 -7.83 10.77 -4.94
N ILE A 50 -7.34 10.57 -3.74
CA ILE A 50 -6.01 9.98 -3.52
C ILE A 50 -5.96 8.54 -4.05
N ALA A 51 -7.02 7.76 -3.81
CA ALA A 51 -7.13 6.38 -4.28
C ALA A 51 -7.11 6.30 -5.81
N GLY A 52 -7.90 7.14 -6.46
CA GLY A 52 -7.94 7.23 -7.93
C GLY A 52 -6.61 7.65 -8.53
N ARG A 53 -5.87 8.56 -7.89
CA ARG A 53 -4.51 8.93 -8.34
C ARG A 53 -3.54 7.77 -8.24
N GLN A 54 -3.63 6.96 -7.19
CA GLN A 54 -2.82 5.76 -7.05
C GLN A 54 -3.09 4.76 -8.19
N MET A 55 -4.36 4.54 -8.51
CA MET A 55 -4.74 3.70 -9.65
C MET A 55 -4.28 4.29 -10.98
N LEU A 56 -4.29 5.62 -11.12
CA LEU A 56 -3.81 6.30 -12.32
C LEU A 56 -2.30 6.10 -12.54
N GLU A 57 -1.50 6.12 -11.48
CA GLU A 57 -0.06 5.81 -11.57
C GLU A 57 0.19 4.36 -11.99
N ILE A 58 -0.64 3.42 -11.55
CA ILE A 58 -0.56 2.03 -11.99
C ILE A 58 -0.94 1.93 -13.48
N ALA A 59 -2.02 2.59 -13.92
CA ALA A 59 -2.41 2.65 -15.32
C ALA A 59 -1.28 3.20 -16.21
N ARG A 60 -0.58 4.22 -15.72
CA ARG A 60 0.62 4.78 -16.38
C ARG A 60 1.75 3.73 -16.48
N ALA A 61 2.03 2.99 -15.41
CA ALA A 61 3.06 1.95 -15.42
C ALA A 61 2.73 0.82 -16.40
N ILE A 62 1.44 0.47 -16.54
CA ILE A 62 0.96 -0.50 -17.53
C ILE A 62 1.16 0.06 -18.94
N ASN A 63 0.83 1.34 -19.18
CA ASN A 63 1.04 1.98 -20.49
C ASN A 63 2.51 1.93 -20.93
N LEU A 64 3.44 2.07 -19.99
CA LEU A 64 4.88 1.98 -20.22
C LEU A 64 5.36 0.53 -20.46
N LYS A 65 4.47 -0.47 -20.37
CA LYS A 65 4.78 -1.89 -20.45
C LYS A 65 5.89 -2.31 -19.48
N SER A 66 5.84 -1.76 -18.29
CA SER A 66 6.83 -2.03 -17.24
C SER A 66 6.78 -3.49 -16.83
N LYS A 67 7.94 -4.15 -16.79
CA LYS A 67 8.06 -5.53 -16.32
C LYS A 67 8.19 -5.62 -14.80
N ILE A 68 8.62 -4.53 -14.19
CA ILE A 68 8.76 -4.40 -12.73
C ILE A 68 8.09 -3.09 -12.31
N ILE A 69 7.20 -3.17 -11.34
CA ILE A 69 6.52 -2.00 -10.75
C ILE A 69 6.87 -1.95 -9.26
N ILE A 70 7.30 -0.79 -8.79
CA ILE A 70 7.60 -0.55 -7.38
C ILE A 70 6.44 0.23 -6.77
N LEU A 71 5.84 -0.33 -5.73
CA LEU A 71 4.76 0.29 -4.95
C LEU A 71 5.30 0.58 -3.55
N ASP A 72 5.48 1.85 -3.25
CA ASP A 72 5.96 2.34 -1.95
C ASP A 72 4.78 2.89 -1.16
N GLU A 73 4.41 2.22 -0.05
CA GLU A 73 3.26 2.54 0.81
C GLU A 73 1.93 2.78 0.05
N PRO A 74 1.56 1.94 -0.93
CA PRO A 74 0.47 2.27 -1.85
C PRO A 74 -0.91 2.27 -1.17
N THR A 75 -1.04 1.69 0.01
CA THR A 75 -2.30 1.52 0.74
C THR A 75 -2.46 2.49 1.92
N SER A 76 -1.45 3.34 2.17
CA SER A 76 -1.43 4.23 3.34
C SER A 76 -2.66 5.16 3.44
N SER A 77 -3.23 5.55 2.31
CA SER A 77 -4.38 6.46 2.21
C SER A 77 -5.64 5.80 1.67
N LEU A 78 -5.63 4.46 1.52
CA LEU A 78 -6.74 3.70 0.96
C LEU A 78 -7.62 3.10 2.07
N SER A 79 -8.91 3.03 1.80
CA SER A 79 -9.85 2.19 2.56
C SER A 79 -9.60 0.70 2.28
N ASP A 80 -10.16 -0.18 3.11
CA ASP A 80 -10.01 -1.63 2.93
C ASP A 80 -10.55 -2.09 1.57
N THR A 81 -11.69 -1.53 1.14
CA THR A 81 -12.29 -1.83 -0.18
C THR A 81 -11.44 -1.36 -1.36
N GLU A 82 -10.72 -0.26 -1.22
CA GLU A 82 -9.80 0.24 -2.25
C GLU A 82 -8.51 -0.58 -2.27
N THR A 83 -8.03 -1.00 -1.10
CA THR A 83 -6.89 -1.91 -0.97
C THR A 83 -7.18 -3.25 -1.64
N GLU A 84 -8.36 -3.83 -1.45
CA GLU A 84 -8.78 -5.05 -2.15
C GLU A 84 -8.79 -4.88 -3.68
N LYS A 85 -9.29 -3.75 -4.19
CA LYS A 85 -9.25 -3.44 -5.62
C LYS A 85 -7.81 -3.36 -6.14
N LEU A 86 -6.93 -2.66 -5.42
CA LEU A 86 -5.51 -2.60 -5.75
C LEU A 86 -4.89 -4.01 -5.81
N PHE A 87 -5.15 -4.85 -4.82
CA PHE A 87 -4.61 -6.21 -4.77
C PHE A 87 -5.12 -7.09 -5.92
N ASN A 88 -6.38 -6.92 -6.31
CA ASN A 88 -6.93 -7.61 -7.47
C ASN A 88 -6.19 -7.22 -8.74
N VAL A 89 -5.98 -5.92 -8.98
CA VAL A 89 -5.20 -5.41 -10.13
C VAL A 89 -3.76 -5.94 -10.11
N VAL A 90 -3.08 -5.88 -8.96
CA VAL A 90 -1.72 -6.42 -8.81
C VAL A 90 -1.68 -7.90 -9.14
N ASN A 91 -2.63 -8.70 -8.63
CA ASN A 91 -2.70 -10.13 -8.89
C ASN A 91 -2.99 -10.47 -10.37
N GLU A 92 -3.80 -9.67 -11.06
CA GLU A 92 -4.03 -9.82 -12.51
C GLU A 92 -2.75 -9.56 -13.29
N LEU A 93 -2.07 -8.45 -13.00
CA LEU A 93 -0.81 -8.10 -13.66
C LEU A 93 0.32 -9.10 -13.37
N LYS A 94 0.36 -9.68 -12.14
CA LYS A 94 1.28 -10.79 -11.81
C LYS A 94 1.04 -12.00 -12.72
N ARG A 95 -0.21 -12.35 -13.01
CA ARG A 95 -0.54 -13.45 -13.96
C ARG A 95 -0.10 -13.14 -15.39
N GLU A 96 -0.05 -11.88 -15.77
CA GLU A 96 0.48 -11.40 -17.05
C GLU A 96 2.01 -11.32 -17.09
N GLY A 97 2.69 -11.63 -15.98
CA GLY A 97 4.15 -11.71 -15.89
C GLY A 97 4.81 -10.42 -15.42
N VAL A 98 4.06 -9.47 -14.87
CA VAL A 98 4.62 -8.27 -14.23
C VAL A 98 5.08 -8.63 -12.83
N SER A 99 6.29 -8.21 -12.47
CA SER A 99 6.84 -8.35 -11.11
C SER A 99 6.60 -7.09 -10.30
N PHE A 100 6.35 -7.26 -9.00
CA PHE A 100 6.11 -6.15 -8.09
C PHE A 100 7.12 -6.14 -6.94
N ILE A 101 7.58 -4.95 -6.57
CA ILE A 101 8.23 -4.69 -5.29
C ILE A 101 7.23 -3.88 -4.47
N PHE A 102 6.71 -4.50 -3.41
CA PHE A 102 5.70 -3.91 -2.54
C PHE A 102 6.35 -3.55 -1.20
N VAL A 103 6.40 -2.27 -0.87
CA VAL A 103 6.92 -1.78 0.40
C VAL A 103 5.76 -1.28 1.24
N SER A 104 5.59 -1.80 2.45
CA SER A 104 4.54 -1.40 3.37
C SER A 104 4.95 -1.68 4.82
N HIS A 105 4.39 -0.89 5.74
CA HIS A 105 4.45 -1.14 7.18
C HIS A 105 3.22 -1.91 7.68
N ARG A 106 2.22 -2.16 6.82
CA ARG A 106 1.03 -2.98 7.12
C ARG A 106 1.33 -4.45 6.86
N LEU A 107 1.77 -5.17 7.89
CA LEU A 107 2.33 -6.51 7.74
C LEU A 107 1.32 -7.54 7.25
N ASN A 108 0.05 -7.42 7.62
CA ASN A 108 -1.04 -8.25 7.11
C ASN A 108 -1.20 -8.15 5.59
N GLU A 109 -1.03 -6.94 5.03
CA GLU A 109 -1.05 -6.72 3.59
C GLU A 109 0.14 -7.39 2.91
N VAL A 110 1.33 -7.21 3.48
CA VAL A 110 2.57 -7.85 2.99
C VAL A 110 2.42 -9.37 2.95
N LEU A 111 1.89 -9.99 4.01
CA LEU A 111 1.63 -11.43 4.07
C LEU A 111 0.60 -11.89 3.03
N THR A 112 -0.37 -11.04 2.70
CA THR A 112 -1.46 -11.37 1.76
C THR A 112 -1.03 -11.32 0.30
N ILE A 113 -0.24 -10.28 -0.10
CA ILE A 113 0.02 -10.01 -1.52
C ILE A 113 1.35 -10.59 -2.03
N SER A 114 2.30 -10.85 -1.13
CA SER A 114 3.67 -11.23 -1.48
C SER A 114 3.81 -12.72 -1.78
N ASP A 115 4.74 -13.05 -2.66
CA ASP A 115 5.23 -14.43 -2.88
C ASP A 115 6.50 -14.70 -2.05
N VAL A 116 7.19 -13.61 -1.66
CA VAL A 116 8.40 -13.65 -0.83
C VAL A 116 8.54 -12.33 -0.09
N ILE A 117 9.00 -12.38 1.15
CA ILE A 117 9.23 -11.21 1.99
C ILE A 117 10.73 -11.08 2.26
N TYR A 118 11.25 -9.89 2.04
CA TYR A 118 12.61 -9.51 2.42
C TYR A 118 12.54 -8.49 3.56
N VAL A 119 13.14 -8.81 4.69
CA VAL A 119 13.25 -7.89 5.82
C VAL A 119 14.56 -7.13 5.72
N LEU A 120 14.44 -5.81 5.60
CA LEU A 120 15.58 -4.89 5.54
C LEU A 120 15.67 -4.10 6.84
N LYS A 121 16.89 -3.89 7.33
CA LYS A 121 17.17 -3.06 8.49
C LYS A 121 18.50 -2.33 8.29
N ASP A 122 18.52 -1.04 8.55
CA ASP A 122 19.72 -0.20 8.45
C ASP A 122 20.46 -0.33 7.10
N GLY A 123 19.70 -0.58 6.02
CA GLY A 123 20.22 -0.77 4.66
C GLY A 123 20.73 -2.19 4.35
N GLU A 124 20.65 -3.13 5.31
CA GLU A 124 21.09 -4.51 5.14
C GLU A 124 19.91 -5.48 5.06
N LEU A 125 20.09 -6.56 4.31
CA LEU A 125 19.14 -7.66 4.26
C LEU A 125 19.31 -8.54 5.51
N VAL A 126 18.30 -8.51 6.39
CA VAL A 126 18.29 -9.33 7.61
C VAL A 126 17.90 -10.77 7.31
N THR A 127 16.81 -10.97 6.61
CA THR A 127 16.28 -12.31 6.30
C THR A 127 15.32 -12.28 5.11
N LYS A 128 15.06 -13.49 4.61
CA LYS A 128 14.04 -13.80 3.63
C LYS A 128 13.01 -14.74 4.27
N LEU A 129 11.73 -14.40 4.16
CA LEU A 129 10.62 -15.15 4.74
C LEU A 129 9.64 -15.62 3.64
N ASP A 130 8.99 -16.75 3.90
CA ASP A 130 7.88 -17.26 3.10
C ASP A 130 6.56 -16.76 3.75
N PRO A 131 5.73 -15.95 3.07
CA PRO A 131 4.49 -15.43 3.63
C PRO A 131 3.50 -16.53 4.03
N LYS A 132 3.58 -17.73 3.43
CA LYS A 132 2.67 -18.86 3.73
C LYS A 132 2.95 -19.52 5.08
N THR A 133 4.15 -19.38 5.59
CA THR A 133 4.61 -20.04 6.83
C THR A 133 4.99 -19.05 7.92
N SER A 134 5.07 -17.77 7.60
CA SER A 134 5.46 -16.71 8.53
C SER A 134 4.25 -15.97 9.08
N THR A 135 4.41 -15.42 10.26
CA THR A 135 3.44 -14.57 10.95
C THR A 135 3.93 -13.12 10.98
N GLU A 136 3.03 -12.17 11.33
CA GLU A 136 3.43 -10.79 11.58
C GLU A 136 4.53 -10.69 12.66
N ASP A 137 4.42 -11.49 13.72
CA ASP A 137 5.42 -11.55 14.79
C ASP A 137 6.80 -11.96 14.28
N ASP A 138 6.86 -12.88 13.31
CA ASP A 138 8.14 -13.29 12.72
C ASP A 138 8.78 -12.14 11.95
N ILE A 139 7.98 -11.36 11.21
CA ILE A 139 8.46 -10.17 10.50
C ILE A 139 8.98 -9.14 11.50
N VAL A 140 8.17 -8.82 12.54
CA VAL A 140 8.52 -7.83 13.57
C VAL A 140 9.80 -8.21 14.30
N ARG A 141 9.94 -9.47 14.71
CA ARG A 141 11.17 -9.97 15.39
C ARG A 141 12.41 -9.73 14.54
N ASN A 142 12.33 -10.00 13.26
CA ASN A 142 13.45 -9.78 12.35
C ASN A 142 13.73 -8.30 12.08
N MET A 143 12.70 -7.44 12.04
CA MET A 143 12.87 -5.99 11.88
C MET A 143 13.53 -5.34 13.11
N VAL A 144 13.11 -5.75 14.32
CA VAL A 144 13.62 -5.17 15.58
C VAL A 144 14.99 -5.74 15.93
N GLY A 145 15.27 -6.99 15.58
CA GLY A 145 16.58 -7.62 15.78
C GLY A 145 16.92 -7.97 17.23
N ARG A 146 15.93 -7.98 18.15
CA ARG A 146 16.03 -8.42 19.54
C ARG A 146 14.78 -9.20 19.93
N ASN A 147 14.93 -10.10 20.91
CA ASN A 147 13.78 -10.79 21.49
C ASN A 147 12.75 -9.76 21.96
N TYR A 148 11.61 -9.72 21.28
CA TYR A 148 10.46 -8.86 21.60
C TYR A 148 10.02 -9.06 23.06
N ASP A 149 10.25 -10.24 23.59
CA ASP A 149 10.00 -10.63 24.99
C ASP A 149 10.78 -9.77 26.01
N ASP A 150 11.98 -9.27 25.66
CA ASP A 150 12.75 -8.40 26.56
C ASP A 150 12.23 -6.96 26.64
N TYR A 151 11.49 -6.49 25.61
CA TYR A 151 10.94 -5.13 25.60
C TYR A 151 9.60 -5.03 26.33
N TYR A 152 8.79 -6.09 26.33
CA TYR A 152 7.50 -6.16 26.99
C TYR A 152 7.51 -6.98 28.28
N ASN A 153 8.56 -7.72 28.58
CA ASN A 153 8.77 -8.33 29.88
C ASN A 153 9.14 -7.24 30.92
N ARG A 154 8.21 -6.33 31.20
CA ARG A 154 8.25 -5.65 32.49
C ARG A 154 8.12 -6.73 33.54
N LYS A 155 9.27 -7.20 34.07
CA LYS A 155 9.26 -7.92 35.34
C LYS A 155 8.40 -7.07 36.26
N ARG A 156 7.26 -7.61 36.71
CA ARG A 156 6.43 -6.96 37.73
C ARG A 156 7.35 -6.69 38.91
N THR A 157 7.92 -5.50 38.94
CA THR A 157 8.58 -4.97 40.11
C THR A 157 7.46 -4.71 41.11
N TYR A 158 7.70 -5.11 42.35
CA TYR A 158 6.82 -4.95 43.50
C TYR A 158 6.03 -3.63 43.42
N PHE A 159 4.71 -3.74 43.57
CA PHE A 159 3.89 -2.56 43.79
C PHE A 159 4.32 -1.94 45.11
N GLY A 160 4.76 -0.71 45.09
CA GLY A 160 4.95 0.11 46.28
C GLY A 160 3.62 0.53 46.90
N GLU A 161 3.67 1.44 47.89
CA GLU A 161 2.48 2.06 48.41
C GLU A 161 1.72 2.81 47.31
N GLU A 162 0.39 2.83 47.39
CA GLU A 162 -0.47 3.54 46.48
C GLU A 162 -0.16 5.04 46.54
N VAL A 163 0.37 5.61 45.43
CA VAL A 163 0.75 7.03 45.33
C VAL A 163 -0.28 7.85 44.56
N PHE A 164 -1.21 7.19 43.87
CA PHE A 164 -2.28 7.84 43.11
C PHE A 164 -3.46 6.89 42.94
N SER A 165 -4.66 7.37 43.25
CA SER A 165 -5.92 6.66 43.07
C SER A 165 -6.95 7.59 42.43
N VAL A 166 -7.73 7.02 41.47
CA VAL A 166 -8.85 7.74 40.85
C VAL A 166 -10.14 7.01 41.16
N GLU A 167 -11.04 7.66 41.92
CA GLU A 167 -12.37 7.15 42.19
C GLU A 167 -13.40 7.93 41.35
N HIS A 168 -14.42 7.23 40.88
CA HIS A 168 -15.55 7.81 40.15
C HIS A 168 -15.18 8.59 38.87
N LEU A 169 -14.22 8.10 38.07
CA LEU A 169 -13.92 8.69 36.77
C LEU A 169 -15.12 8.50 35.81
N SER A 170 -15.76 9.62 35.46
CA SER A 170 -16.84 9.63 34.46
C SER A 170 -16.42 10.48 33.25
N GLY A 171 -16.66 9.98 32.04
CA GLY A 171 -16.44 10.69 30.79
C GLY A 171 -17.72 10.82 29.99
N THR A 172 -17.76 11.78 29.09
CA THR A 172 -18.89 12.00 28.17
C THR A 172 -18.88 11.06 26.95
N GLU A 173 -17.81 10.31 26.78
CA GLU A 173 -17.67 9.26 25.73
C GLU A 173 -17.39 7.91 26.39
N SER A 174 -17.97 6.84 25.83
CA SER A 174 -17.88 5.49 26.36
C SER A 174 -16.49 4.89 26.12
N TYR A 175 -15.57 5.13 27.05
CA TYR A 175 -14.34 4.35 27.12
C TYR A 175 -14.62 3.05 27.88
N GLN A 176 -14.42 1.90 27.22
CA GLN A 176 -14.38 0.63 27.96
C GLN A 176 -13.06 0.56 28.71
N LEU A 177 -13.12 0.82 30.02
CA LEU A 177 -12.01 0.53 30.91
C LEU A 177 -11.87 -1.00 30.98
N ALA A 178 -10.76 -1.54 30.48
CA ALA A 178 -10.40 -2.93 30.70
C ALA A 178 -10.21 -3.13 32.23
N ARG A 179 -11.10 -3.90 32.84
CA ARG A 179 -10.91 -4.42 34.20
C ARG A 179 -9.93 -5.58 34.12
N ASN A 180 -8.79 -5.44 34.76
CA ASN A 180 -7.98 -6.57 35.21
C ASN A 180 -8.35 -6.90 36.63
#